data_b4f2f7e1394c7b4f93fcb377b175ac65
#
_entry.id   b4f2f7e1394c7b4f93fcb377b175ac65
#
_cell.length_a   1.000
_cell.length_b   1.000
_cell.length_c   1.000
_cell.angle_alpha   90.00
_cell.angle_beta   90.00
_cell.angle_gamma   90.00
#
_symmetry.space_group_name_H-M   'P 1'
#
loop_
_entity.id
_entity.type
_entity.pdbx_description
1 polymer ?
#
loop_
_entity_poly.entity_id
_entity_poly.type
_entity_poly.pdbx_seq_one_letter_code
_entity_poly.pdbx_strand_id
1 'polypeptide(L)'
;MLLESPDREAAAVTCPVLIVEDDADLREMMAQLLTLEGYAAAAVSNGREALAYLHDNAAPDVILLDLMMPVMDGWEFRREQQRHAEIAGVPVIILSALDQPRAADVSAEAFLKKPLDFDRLLELIRRYCQ
;
A
#
# COMPACT_ATOMS: atom_id res chain seq x y z
N MET A 1 -15.64 -10.42 30.18
CA MET A 1 -16.49 -9.55 29.54
C MET A 1 -15.79 -8.34 29.06
N LEU A 2 -15.11 -7.74 29.91
CA LEU A 2 -14.38 -6.58 29.53
C LEU A 2 -13.30 -6.86 28.57
N LEU A 3 -12.79 -8.06 28.65
CA LEU A 3 -11.61 -8.41 27.89
C LEU A 3 -11.84 -8.46 26.42
N GLU A 4 -13.03 -8.84 26.03
CA GLU A 4 -13.32 -8.96 24.64
C GLU A 4 -13.32 -7.62 23.96
N SER A 5 -13.74 -6.59 24.67
CA SER A 5 -13.83 -5.29 24.05
C SER A 5 -12.54 -4.77 23.51
N PRO A 6 -11.43 -4.78 24.27
CA PRO A 6 -10.16 -4.32 23.72
C PRO A 6 -9.71 -5.15 22.53
N ASP A 7 -9.89 -6.46 22.62
CA ASP A 7 -9.45 -7.31 21.53
C ASP A 7 -10.25 -7.07 20.27
N ARG A 8 -11.56 -6.91 20.41
CA ARG A 8 -12.39 -6.64 19.27
C ARG A 8 -12.09 -5.29 18.64
N GLU A 9 -11.81 -4.32 19.47
CA GLU A 9 -11.49 -3.00 18.99
C GLU A 9 -10.19 -3.01 18.20
N ALA A 10 -9.19 -3.72 18.70
CA ALA A 10 -7.93 -3.84 17.98
C ALA A 10 -8.14 -4.53 16.64
N ALA A 11 -8.93 -5.59 16.63
CA ALA A 11 -9.20 -6.28 15.37
C ALA A 11 -9.98 -5.41 14.41
N ALA A 12 -10.92 -4.61 14.94
CA ALA A 12 -11.75 -3.77 14.10
C ALA A 12 -10.97 -2.66 13.43
N VAL A 13 -9.89 -2.16 14.07
CA VAL A 13 -9.09 -1.10 13.46
C VAL A 13 -7.94 -1.63 12.63
N THR A 14 -7.69 -2.94 12.70
CA THR A 14 -6.63 -3.52 11.90
C THR A 14 -7.04 -3.50 10.43
N CYS A 15 -6.19 -2.90 9.62
CA CYS A 15 -6.45 -2.77 8.20
C CYS A 15 -5.23 -3.29 7.45
N PRO A 16 -5.39 -4.29 6.58
CA PRO A 16 -4.26 -4.80 5.82
C PRO A 16 -3.79 -3.79 4.78
N VAL A 17 -2.52 -3.47 4.80
CA VAL A 17 -1.89 -2.54 3.85
C VAL A 17 -0.70 -3.24 3.22
N LEU A 18 -0.62 -3.21 1.89
CA LEU A 18 0.53 -3.75 1.18
C LEU A 18 1.43 -2.61 0.73
N ILE A 19 2.70 -2.67 1.13
CA ILE A 19 3.71 -1.69 0.74
C ILE A 19 4.55 -2.28 -0.37
N VAL A 20 4.65 -1.59 -1.51
CA VAL A 20 5.45 -2.02 -2.65
C VAL A 20 6.50 -0.93 -2.89
N GLU A 21 7.72 -1.17 -2.39
CA GLU A 21 8.77 -0.16 -2.37
C GLU A 21 10.13 -0.83 -2.46
N ASP A 22 10.97 -0.43 -3.42
CA ASP A 22 12.27 -1.07 -3.60
C ASP A 22 13.36 -0.57 -2.64
N ASP A 23 13.23 0.65 -2.12
CA ASP A 23 14.18 1.18 -1.14
C ASP A 23 13.95 0.46 0.19
N ALA A 24 14.92 -0.36 0.60
CA ALA A 24 14.76 -1.19 1.79
C ALA A 24 14.56 -0.36 3.06
N ASP A 25 15.28 0.75 3.19
CA ASP A 25 15.16 1.59 4.39
C ASP A 25 13.80 2.25 4.47
N LEU A 26 13.32 2.80 3.36
CA LEU A 26 12.01 3.42 3.33
C LEU A 26 10.91 2.39 3.54
N ARG A 27 11.05 1.23 2.90
CA ARG A 27 10.08 0.14 3.04
C ARG A 27 9.94 -0.28 4.50
N GLU A 28 11.08 -0.47 5.18
CA GLU A 28 11.06 -0.87 6.58
C GLU A 28 10.50 0.21 7.48
N MET A 29 10.88 1.47 7.22
CA MET A 29 10.37 2.59 8.00
C MET A 29 8.85 2.70 7.89
N MET A 30 8.32 2.55 6.67
CA MET A 30 6.88 2.60 6.45
C MET A 30 6.16 1.46 7.17
N ALA A 31 6.73 0.25 7.08
CA ALA A 31 6.13 -0.90 7.73
C ALA A 31 6.07 -0.71 9.25
N GLN A 32 7.15 -0.19 9.84
CA GLN A 32 7.19 0.06 11.27
C GLN A 32 6.18 1.13 11.68
N LEU A 33 6.13 2.22 10.91
CA LEU A 33 5.19 3.29 11.20
C LEU A 33 3.76 2.80 11.17
N LEU A 34 3.40 2.07 10.14
CA LEU A 34 2.03 1.57 10.01
C LEU A 34 1.69 0.58 11.11
N THR A 35 2.63 -0.28 11.47
CA THR A 35 2.42 -1.21 12.58
C THR A 35 2.15 -0.47 13.88
N LEU A 36 2.91 0.60 14.14
CA LEU A 36 2.72 1.40 15.34
C LEU A 36 1.35 2.08 15.35
N GLU A 37 0.83 2.39 14.17
CA GLU A 37 -0.49 3.03 14.06
C GLU A 37 -1.63 2.03 14.06
N GLY A 38 -1.33 0.75 14.20
CA GLY A 38 -2.37 -0.28 14.31
C GLY A 38 -2.74 -0.97 13.02
N TYR A 39 -2.02 -0.70 11.93
CA TYR A 39 -2.30 -1.36 10.66
C TYR A 39 -1.55 -2.67 10.52
N ALA A 40 -2.09 -3.59 9.73
CA ALA A 40 -1.40 -4.84 9.41
C ALA A 40 -0.62 -4.63 8.12
N ALA A 41 0.67 -4.34 8.24
CA ALA A 41 1.49 -4.00 7.07
C ALA A 41 2.27 -5.21 6.58
N ALA A 42 2.18 -5.46 5.28
CA ALA A 42 3.06 -6.38 4.58
C ALA A 42 3.86 -5.56 3.58
N ALA A 43 5.10 -5.96 3.29
CA ALA A 43 5.95 -5.18 2.44
C ALA A 43 6.71 -6.07 1.46
N VAL A 44 6.78 -5.61 0.21
CA VAL A 44 7.49 -6.31 -0.85
C VAL A 44 8.33 -5.29 -1.61
N SER A 45 9.26 -5.75 -2.44
CA SER A 45 10.28 -4.87 -3.01
C SER A 45 10.06 -4.52 -4.49
N ASN A 46 9.12 -5.16 -5.16
CA ASN A 46 8.83 -4.82 -6.56
C ASN A 46 7.45 -5.33 -6.94
N GLY A 47 7.04 -5.00 -8.18
CA GLY A 47 5.71 -5.36 -8.65
C GLY A 47 5.48 -6.85 -8.79
N ARG A 48 6.52 -7.60 -9.15
CA ARG A 48 6.38 -9.05 -9.29
C ARG A 48 6.12 -9.70 -7.93
N GLU A 49 6.85 -9.27 -6.90
CA GLU A 49 6.60 -9.76 -5.54
C GLU A 49 5.22 -9.37 -5.06
N ALA A 50 4.77 -8.18 -5.45
CA ALA A 50 3.43 -7.72 -5.08
C ALA A 50 2.36 -8.62 -5.68
N LEU A 51 2.48 -8.99 -6.94
CA LEU A 51 1.51 -9.88 -7.57
C LEU A 51 1.50 -11.26 -6.91
N ALA A 52 2.69 -11.78 -6.57
CA ALA A 52 2.78 -13.07 -5.89
C ALA A 52 2.11 -12.99 -4.52
N TYR A 53 2.35 -11.91 -3.79
CA TYR A 53 1.71 -11.72 -2.49
C TYR A 53 0.19 -11.69 -2.62
N LEU A 54 -0.31 -10.95 -3.61
CA LEU A 54 -1.76 -10.80 -3.81
C LEU A 54 -2.39 -12.12 -4.26
N HIS A 55 -1.64 -12.96 -4.94
CA HIS A 55 -2.14 -14.27 -5.34
C HIS A 55 -2.27 -15.19 -4.12
N ASP A 56 -1.33 -15.10 -3.18
CA ASP A 56 -1.24 -16.05 -2.06
C ASP A 56 -1.95 -15.59 -0.80
N ASN A 57 -2.43 -14.36 -0.75
CA ASN A 57 -3.00 -13.79 0.47
C ASN A 57 -4.32 -13.08 0.16
N ALA A 58 -5.11 -12.83 1.21
CA ALA A 58 -6.31 -12.04 1.07
C ALA A 58 -5.96 -10.63 0.59
N ALA A 59 -6.82 -10.02 -0.20
CA ALA A 59 -6.57 -8.69 -0.74
C ALA A 59 -6.47 -7.67 0.39
N PRO A 60 -5.48 -6.77 0.32
CA PRO A 60 -5.38 -5.69 1.30
C PRO A 60 -6.45 -4.63 1.05
N ASP A 61 -6.63 -3.75 2.03
CA ASP A 61 -7.57 -2.65 1.87
C ASP A 61 -6.98 -1.50 1.06
N VAL A 62 -5.66 -1.41 1.01
CA VAL A 62 -4.99 -0.39 0.21
C VAL A 62 -3.57 -0.85 -0.12
N ILE A 63 -3.09 -0.44 -1.29
CA ILE A 63 -1.73 -0.70 -1.74
C ILE A 63 -0.98 0.63 -1.83
N LEU A 64 0.21 0.70 -1.21
CA LEU A 64 1.12 1.83 -1.34
C LEU A 64 2.15 1.42 -2.38
N LEU A 65 2.21 2.13 -3.50
CA LEU A 65 2.95 1.67 -4.68
C LEU A 65 3.94 2.71 -5.16
N ASP A 66 5.24 2.36 -5.12
CA ASP A 66 6.27 3.15 -5.78
C ASP A 66 6.23 2.86 -7.29
N LEU A 67 6.52 3.86 -8.10
CA LEU A 67 6.52 3.68 -9.55
C LEU A 67 7.85 3.18 -10.08
N MET A 68 8.97 3.67 -9.51
CA MET A 68 10.31 3.36 -10.04
C MET A 68 10.92 2.22 -9.26
N MET A 69 10.77 1.00 -9.78
CA MET A 69 11.30 -0.20 -9.16
C MET A 69 11.90 -1.10 -10.21
N PRO A 70 12.93 -1.91 -9.85
CA PRO A 70 13.46 -2.90 -10.78
C PRO A 70 12.52 -4.09 -10.93
N VAL A 71 12.78 -4.93 -11.89
CA VAL A 71 12.09 -6.18 -12.19
C VAL A 71 10.70 -5.92 -12.77
N MET A 72 9.80 -5.33 -11.98
CA MET A 72 8.49 -4.89 -12.46
C MET A 72 8.19 -3.57 -11.77
N ASP A 73 8.07 -2.50 -12.55
CA ASP A 73 7.80 -1.16 -12.02
C ASP A 73 6.31 -0.99 -11.70
N GLY A 74 5.98 0.19 -11.16
CA GLY A 74 4.61 0.44 -10.72
C GLY A 74 3.61 0.52 -11.86
N TRP A 75 4.04 1.02 -13.04
CA TRP A 75 3.13 1.07 -14.19
C TRP A 75 2.76 -0.34 -14.66
N GLU A 76 3.76 -1.21 -14.77
CA GLU A 76 3.51 -2.60 -15.15
C GLU A 76 2.66 -3.33 -14.12
N PHE A 77 2.98 -3.13 -12.84
CA PHE A 77 2.19 -3.74 -11.78
C PHE A 77 0.74 -3.33 -11.89
N ARG A 78 0.50 -2.03 -12.09
CA ARG A 78 -0.87 -1.52 -12.16
C ARG A 78 -1.62 -2.11 -13.35
N ARG A 79 -0.96 -2.26 -14.48
CA ARG A 79 -1.57 -2.90 -15.64
C ARG A 79 -1.95 -4.34 -15.34
N GLU A 80 -1.06 -5.07 -14.66
CA GLU A 80 -1.35 -6.46 -14.31
C GLU A 80 -2.46 -6.55 -13.28
N GLN A 81 -2.47 -5.64 -12.30
CA GLN A 81 -3.54 -5.60 -11.31
C GLN A 81 -4.91 -5.43 -11.98
N GLN A 82 -4.98 -4.57 -12.98
CA GLN A 82 -6.24 -4.30 -13.67
C GLN A 82 -6.76 -5.52 -14.42
N ARG A 83 -5.90 -6.46 -14.76
CA ARG A 83 -6.27 -7.66 -15.49
C ARG A 83 -6.88 -8.75 -14.62
N HIS A 84 -6.73 -8.62 -13.31
CA HIS A 84 -7.22 -9.65 -12.38
C HIS A 84 -8.36 -9.09 -11.56
N ALA A 85 -9.58 -9.55 -11.85
CA ALA A 85 -10.79 -8.98 -11.27
C ALA A 85 -10.77 -8.98 -9.75
N GLU A 86 -10.17 -10.00 -9.15
CA GLU A 86 -10.18 -10.16 -7.70
C GLU A 86 -9.32 -9.10 -6.99
N ILE A 87 -8.39 -8.45 -7.70
CA ILE A 87 -7.55 -7.41 -7.10
C ILE A 87 -7.65 -6.07 -7.80
N ALA A 88 -8.37 -6.00 -8.93
CA ALA A 88 -8.43 -4.77 -9.72
C ALA A 88 -9.06 -3.62 -8.95
N GLY A 89 -9.94 -3.90 -8.01
CA GLY A 89 -10.62 -2.87 -7.25
C GLY A 89 -9.91 -2.41 -5.99
N VAL A 90 -8.75 -2.98 -5.67
CA VAL A 90 -8.02 -2.56 -4.47
C VAL A 90 -7.47 -1.15 -4.69
N PRO A 91 -7.76 -0.20 -3.80
CA PRO A 91 -7.26 1.18 -3.95
C PRO A 91 -5.74 1.23 -3.91
N VAL A 92 -5.18 2.11 -4.74
CA VAL A 92 -3.73 2.28 -4.84
C VAL A 92 -3.38 3.75 -4.57
N ILE A 93 -2.44 3.96 -3.66
CA ILE A 93 -1.84 5.27 -3.41
C ILE A 93 -0.44 5.22 -4.01
N ILE A 94 -0.17 6.10 -4.97
CA ILE A 94 1.14 6.16 -5.62
C ILE A 94 2.11 6.97 -4.78
N LEU A 95 3.31 6.42 -4.55
CA LEU A 95 4.38 7.11 -3.85
C LEU A 95 5.54 7.23 -4.83
N SER A 96 5.95 8.43 -5.19
CA SER A 96 6.98 8.56 -6.23
C SER A 96 7.77 9.84 -6.13
N ALA A 97 9.04 9.77 -6.53
CA ALA A 97 9.87 10.96 -6.70
C ALA A 97 9.55 11.68 -7.99
N LEU A 98 8.80 11.05 -8.90
CA LEU A 98 8.44 11.65 -10.18
C LEU A 98 7.42 12.76 -10.02
N ASP A 99 7.41 13.67 -10.99
CA ASP A 99 6.40 14.71 -11.03
C ASP A 99 5.03 14.12 -11.34
N GLN A 100 4.00 14.81 -10.85
CA GLN A 100 2.63 14.34 -11.00
C GLN A 100 2.22 14.06 -12.46
N PRO A 101 2.63 14.87 -13.46
CA PRO A 101 2.23 14.54 -14.84
C PRO A 101 2.66 13.17 -15.30
N ARG A 102 3.82 12.70 -14.87
CA ARG A 102 4.27 11.35 -15.24
C ARG A 102 3.53 10.28 -14.44
N ALA A 103 3.29 10.56 -13.17
CA ALA A 103 2.54 9.63 -12.33
C ALA A 103 1.08 9.55 -12.77
N ALA A 104 0.55 10.58 -13.40
CA ALA A 104 -0.84 10.60 -13.84
C ALA A 104 -1.13 9.59 -14.94
N ASP A 105 -0.10 9.03 -15.57
CA ASP A 105 -0.29 7.94 -16.54
C ASP A 105 -0.78 6.68 -15.85
N VAL A 106 -0.75 6.65 -14.52
CA VAL A 106 -1.21 5.50 -13.74
C VAL A 106 -2.51 5.89 -13.05
N SER A 107 -3.56 5.15 -13.33
CA SER A 107 -4.83 5.35 -12.63
C SER A 107 -4.65 4.94 -11.16
N ALA A 108 -4.91 5.87 -10.25
CA ALA A 108 -4.75 5.61 -8.82
C ALA A 108 -5.69 6.51 -8.04
N GLU A 109 -5.96 6.12 -6.79
CA GLU A 109 -6.85 6.88 -5.93
C GLU A 109 -6.18 8.13 -5.37
N ALA A 110 -4.87 8.08 -5.17
CA ALA A 110 -4.15 9.21 -4.64
C ALA A 110 -2.68 9.15 -5.03
N PHE A 111 -2.02 10.28 -4.90
CA PHE A 111 -0.61 10.41 -5.26
C PHE A 111 0.11 11.20 -4.18
N LEU A 112 1.25 10.70 -3.72
CA LEU A 112 2.12 11.41 -2.79
C LEU A 112 3.52 11.47 -3.37
N LYS A 113 4.07 12.68 -3.43
CA LYS A 113 5.43 12.87 -3.94
C LYS A 113 6.44 12.66 -2.82
N LYS A 114 7.56 12.01 -3.15
CA LYS A 114 8.66 11.86 -2.21
C LYS A 114 9.47 13.14 -2.14
N PRO A 115 10.04 13.50 -0.99
CA PRO A 115 10.03 12.75 0.27
C PRO A 115 8.65 12.78 0.92
N LEU A 116 8.28 11.68 1.55
CA LEU A 116 6.93 11.49 2.05
C LEU A 116 6.64 12.31 3.30
N ASP A 117 5.45 12.90 3.32
CA ASP A 117 4.86 13.45 4.53
C ASP A 117 4.06 12.31 5.18
N PHE A 118 4.57 11.75 6.27
CA PHE A 118 3.94 10.59 6.87
C PHE A 118 2.57 10.90 7.47
N ASP A 119 2.36 12.12 7.96
CA ASP A 119 1.04 12.50 8.46
C ASP A 119 0.02 12.46 7.32
N ARG A 120 0.42 12.97 6.16
CA ARG A 120 -0.46 12.95 5.00
C ARG A 120 -0.72 11.53 4.52
N LEU A 121 0.31 10.68 4.55
CA LEU A 121 0.16 9.29 4.18
C LEU A 121 -0.84 8.58 5.08
N LEU A 122 -0.70 8.77 6.40
CA LEU A 122 -1.63 8.16 7.35
C LEU A 122 -3.06 8.66 7.15
N GLU A 123 -3.20 9.94 6.84
CA GLU A 123 -4.51 10.51 6.57
C GLU A 123 -5.17 9.84 5.38
N LEU A 124 -4.39 9.63 4.31
CA LEU A 124 -4.90 8.96 3.12
C LEU A 124 -5.27 7.51 3.39
N ILE A 125 -4.40 6.80 4.10
CA ILE A 125 -4.67 5.40 4.42
C ILE A 125 -5.98 5.27 5.20
N ARG A 126 -6.20 6.16 6.15
CA ARG A 126 -7.44 6.11 6.95
C ARG A 126 -8.69 6.20 6.09
N ARG A 127 -8.62 6.86 4.95
CA ARG A 127 -9.79 6.97 4.07
C ARG A 127 -10.18 5.64 3.45
N TYR A 128 -9.23 4.74 3.29
CA TYR A 128 -9.47 3.45 2.64
C TYR A 128 -9.62 2.31 3.64
N CYS A 129 -9.37 2.57 4.90
CA CYS A 129 -9.43 1.57 5.96
C CYS A 129 -10.66 1.80 6.82
N GLN A 130 -11.79 1.83 6.20
CA GLN A 130 -13.05 2.11 6.91
C GLN A 130 -13.71 0.84 7.43
#